data_1944b02d24de5a9cfe4adfab8c0ae46d
#
_entry.id   1944b02d24de5a9cfe4adfab8c0ae46d
#
_cell.length_a   1.000
_cell.length_b   1.000
_cell.length_c   1.000
_cell.angle_alpha   90.00
_cell.angle_beta   90.00
_cell.angle_gamma   90.00
#
_symmetry.space_group_name_H-M   'P 1'
#
loop_
_entity.id
_entity.type
_entity.pdbx_description
1 polymer ?
#
loop_
_entity_poly.entity_id
_entity_poly.type
_entity_poly.pdbx_seq_one_letter_code
_entity_poly.pdbx_strand_id
1 'polypeptide(L)'
;VILEGERGHQDSLMRTEWAVQTLKNRGVDLEKLTGGIANWQRSQADALMGQWLEKFPEQIELVLSNNDDMALGAIDTLRRLGIIRPVCVAGIDGTPAGLDAVESGFMLGTVVIDRETYGKTMMRMALSLAETGRTPEDISLERGAYFRCPSYPEIRKRKDEAPETGKIE
;
A
#
# COMPACT_ATOMS: atom_id res chain seq x y z
N VAL A 1 2.92 -8.00 -11.38
CA VAL A 1 1.43 -8.05 -11.34
C VAL A 1 0.88 -7.01 -10.38
N ILE A 2 -0.41 -6.63 -10.52
CA ILE A 2 -1.04 -5.61 -9.67
C ILE A 2 -2.36 -6.14 -9.10
N LEU A 3 -2.52 -6.05 -7.78
CA LEU A 3 -3.77 -6.31 -7.05
C LEU A 3 -4.49 -4.98 -6.82
N GLU A 4 -5.66 -4.87 -7.43
CA GLU A 4 -6.44 -3.63 -7.47
C GLU A 4 -7.62 -3.72 -6.50
N GLY A 5 -7.94 -2.59 -5.86
CA GLY A 5 -9.14 -2.46 -5.04
C GLY A 5 -10.42 -2.50 -5.87
N GLU A 6 -11.51 -2.00 -5.31
CA GLU A 6 -12.81 -1.99 -5.97
C GLU A 6 -12.78 -1.15 -7.26
N ARG A 7 -13.51 -1.64 -8.27
CA ARG A 7 -13.61 -0.97 -9.57
C ARG A 7 -14.21 0.45 -9.43
N GLY A 8 -13.52 1.43 -10.00
CA GLY A 8 -13.98 2.82 -9.99
C GLY A 8 -13.73 3.57 -8.68
N HIS A 9 -13.20 2.89 -7.64
CA HIS A 9 -12.80 3.55 -6.42
C HIS A 9 -11.56 4.41 -6.67
N GLN A 10 -11.59 5.68 -6.24
CA GLN A 10 -10.53 6.65 -6.52
C GLN A 10 -9.16 6.17 -6.01
N ASP A 11 -9.10 5.65 -4.79
CA ASP A 11 -7.84 5.13 -4.23
C ASP A 11 -7.28 3.97 -5.05
N SER A 12 -8.15 3.06 -5.54
CA SER A 12 -7.71 1.94 -6.38
C SER A 12 -7.05 2.45 -7.66
N LEU A 13 -7.69 3.41 -8.34
CA LEU A 13 -7.15 4.00 -9.57
C LEU A 13 -5.84 4.73 -9.31
N MET A 14 -5.81 5.61 -8.30
CA MET A 14 -4.63 6.44 -8.01
C MET A 14 -3.45 5.59 -7.52
N ARG A 15 -3.67 4.65 -6.61
CA ARG A 15 -2.61 3.76 -6.09
C ARG A 15 -2.01 2.91 -7.20
N THR A 16 -2.84 2.39 -8.11
CA THR A 16 -2.38 1.61 -9.28
C THR A 16 -1.56 2.47 -10.24
N GLU A 17 -2.10 3.61 -10.66
CA GLU A 17 -1.47 4.49 -11.64
C GLU A 17 -0.13 5.04 -11.13
N TRP A 18 -0.15 5.65 -9.93
CA TRP A 18 1.04 6.28 -9.38
C TRP A 18 2.15 5.31 -9.01
N ALA A 19 1.82 4.09 -8.56
CA ALA A 19 2.84 3.08 -8.29
C ALA A 19 3.60 2.71 -9.58
N VAL A 20 2.89 2.43 -10.66
CA VAL A 20 3.49 2.09 -11.96
C VAL A 20 4.26 3.27 -12.54
N GLN A 21 3.65 4.47 -12.53
CA GLN A 21 4.27 5.67 -13.09
C GLN A 21 5.55 6.07 -12.35
N THR A 22 5.54 5.95 -11.02
CA THR A 22 6.71 6.27 -10.20
C THR A 22 7.88 5.33 -10.50
N LEU A 23 7.64 4.03 -10.61
CA LEU A 23 8.67 3.06 -10.95
C LEU A 23 9.27 3.35 -12.33
N LYS A 24 8.43 3.60 -13.34
CA LYS A 24 8.87 3.98 -14.69
C LYS A 24 9.68 5.26 -14.70
N ASN A 25 9.22 6.30 -13.99
CA ASN A 25 9.93 7.59 -13.90
C ASN A 25 11.29 7.48 -13.20
N ARG A 26 11.48 6.45 -12.37
CA ARG A 26 12.76 6.12 -11.72
C ARG A 26 13.64 5.22 -12.58
N GLY A 27 13.25 4.92 -13.82
CA GLY A 27 14.02 4.12 -14.75
C GLY A 27 13.97 2.61 -14.48
N VAL A 28 12.99 2.16 -13.68
CA VAL A 28 12.78 0.72 -13.49
C VAL A 28 12.17 0.15 -14.75
N ASP A 29 12.86 -0.83 -15.35
CA ASP A 29 12.31 -1.60 -16.47
C ASP A 29 11.20 -2.50 -15.94
N LEU A 30 9.97 -2.13 -16.26
CA LEU A 30 8.75 -2.73 -15.68
C LEU A 30 7.83 -3.21 -16.76
N GLU A 31 7.63 -4.52 -16.83
CA GLU A 31 6.60 -5.16 -17.63
C GLU A 31 5.40 -5.54 -16.76
N LYS A 32 4.22 -5.01 -17.07
CA LYS A 32 2.98 -5.39 -16.41
C LYS A 32 2.42 -6.66 -17.04
N LEU A 33 2.65 -7.81 -16.44
CA LEU A 33 2.11 -9.09 -16.90
C LEU A 33 0.57 -9.12 -16.84
N THR A 34 0.00 -8.67 -15.72
CA THR A 34 -1.46 -8.63 -15.52
C THR A 34 -1.82 -7.75 -14.32
N GLY A 35 -3.12 -7.47 -14.18
CA GLY A 35 -3.73 -6.89 -12.99
C GLY A 35 -5.10 -7.47 -12.76
N GLY A 36 -5.61 -7.39 -11.53
CA GLY A 36 -6.93 -7.89 -11.20
C GLY A 36 -7.53 -7.23 -9.97
N ILE A 37 -8.86 -7.13 -10.00
CA ILE A 37 -9.64 -6.53 -8.93
C ILE A 37 -9.89 -7.57 -7.85
N ALA A 38 -9.38 -7.32 -6.66
CA ALA A 38 -9.57 -8.14 -5.47
C ALA A 38 -10.42 -7.45 -4.39
N ASN A 39 -11.04 -6.30 -4.72
CA ASN A 39 -12.04 -5.61 -3.89
C ASN A 39 -11.58 -5.38 -2.44
N TRP A 40 -10.30 -5.06 -2.23
CA TRP A 40 -9.66 -4.87 -0.93
C TRP A 40 -9.58 -6.14 -0.07
N GLN A 41 -9.94 -7.32 -0.62
CA GLN A 41 -10.11 -8.56 0.14
C GLN A 41 -8.94 -9.53 -0.03
N ARG A 42 -8.40 -9.98 1.11
CA ARG A 42 -7.30 -10.95 1.19
C ARG A 42 -7.60 -12.25 0.44
N SER A 43 -8.81 -12.80 0.62
CA SER A 43 -9.20 -14.06 -0.01
C SER A 43 -9.33 -13.98 -1.54
N GLN A 44 -9.78 -12.83 -2.06
CA GLN A 44 -9.86 -12.63 -3.51
C GLN A 44 -8.46 -12.46 -4.11
N ALA A 45 -7.56 -11.79 -3.40
CA ALA A 45 -6.16 -11.65 -3.81
C ALA A 45 -5.42 -12.99 -3.79
N ASP A 46 -5.65 -13.84 -2.77
CA ASP A 46 -5.13 -15.22 -2.73
C ASP A 46 -5.57 -16.02 -3.97
N ALA A 47 -6.86 -15.98 -4.31
CA ALA A 47 -7.39 -16.67 -5.48
C ALA A 47 -6.78 -16.16 -6.80
N LEU A 48 -6.68 -14.83 -6.98
CA LEU A 48 -6.06 -14.23 -8.16
C LEU A 48 -4.59 -14.59 -8.27
N MET A 49 -3.84 -14.53 -7.18
CA MET A 49 -2.42 -14.87 -7.18
C MET A 49 -2.19 -16.32 -7.55
N GLY A 50 -3.04 -17.25 -7.10
CA GLY A 50 -3.00 -18.66 -7.49
C GLY A 50 -3.13 -18.81 -9.01
N GLN A 51 -4.15 -18.20 -9.62
CA GLN A 51 -4.36 -18.20 -11.06
C GLN A 51 -3.19 -17.60 -11.84
N TRP A 52 -2.59 -16.52 -11.31
CA TRP A 52 -1.46 -15.88 -11.98
C TRP A 52 -0.19 -16.71 -11.93
N LEU A 53 0.07 -17.43 -10.83
CA LEU A 53 1.21 -18.34 -10.74
C LEU A 53 1.07 -19.54 -11.68
N GLU A 54 -0.15 -20.02 -11.93
CA GLU A 54 -0.39 -21.03 -12.96
C GLU A 54 -0.11 -20.51 -14.37
N LYS A 55 -0.48 -19.26 -14.64
CA LYS A 55 -0.30 -18.63 -15.95
C LYS A 55 1.12 -18.11 -16.20
N PHE A 56 1.79 -17.62 -15.17
CA PHE A 56 3.10 -16.98 -15.21
C PHE A 56 4.04 -17.56 -14.14
N PRO A 57 4.35 -18.86 -14.17
CA PRO A 57 4.97 -19.57 -13.05
C PRO A 57 6.33 -19.02 -12.62
N GLU A 58 7.12 -18.48 -13.56
CA GLU A 58 8.48 -17.98 -13.31
C GLU A 58 8.64 -16.45 -13.53
N GLN A 59 7.61 -15.78 -14.03
CA GLN A 59 7.73 -14.41 -14.52
C GLN A 59 7.32 -13.35 -13.49
N ILE A 60 6.58 -13.73 -12.43
CA ILE A 60 6.13 -12.79 -11.43
C ILE A 60 7.27 -12.49 -10.46
N GLU A 61 7.87 -11.32 -10.56
CA GLU A 61 8.94 -10.83 -9.69
C GLU A 61 8.42 -9.83 -8.67
N LEU A 62 7.36 -9.09 -9.01
CA LEU A 62 6.79 -8.03 -8.19
C LEU A 62 5.26 -8.11 -8.15
N VAL A 63 4.72 -8.03 -6.95
CA VAL A 63 3.31 -7.82 -6.67
C VAL A 63 3.14 -6.43 -6.06
N LEU A 64 2.51 -5.52 -6.78
CA LEU A 64 2.04 -4.24 -6.26
C LEU A 64 0.60 -4.41 -5.80
N SER A 65 0.33 -4.12 -4.55
CA SER A 65 -1.01 -4.22 -3.98
C SER A 65 -1.54 -2.86 -3.55
N ASN A 66 -2.80 -2.59 -3.87
CA ASN A 66 -3.43 -1.35 -3.46
C ASN A 66 -3.68 -1.26 -1.94
N ASN A 67 -3.66 -2.40 -1.21
CA ASN A 67 -3.67 -2.40 0.25
C ASN A 67 -2.91 -3.61 0.84
N ASP A 68 -2.71 -3.61 2.17
CA ASP A 68 -2.00 -4.67 2.87
C ASP A 68 -2.76 -6.00 2.87
N ASP A 69 -4.07 -5.98 3.02
CA ASP A 69 -4.87 -7.22 3.08
C ASP A 69 -4.74 -8.03 1.78
N MET A 70 -4.80 -7.38 0.63
CA MET A 70 -4.57 -8.05 -0.64
C MET A 70 -3.10 -8.48 -0.81
N ALA A 71 -2.13 -7.68 -0.33
CA ALA A 71 -0.73 -8.06 -0.31
C ALA A 71 -0.50 -9.34 0.51
N LEU A 72 -1.13 -9.43 1.69
CA LEU A 72 -1.11 -10.62 2.54
C LEU A 72 -1.75 -11.84 1.85
N GLY A 73 -2.83 -11.64 1.07
CA GLY A 73 -3.43 -12.70 0.26
C GLY A 73 -2.46 -13.28 -0.77
N ALA A 74 -1.69 -12.42 -1.46
CA ALA A 74 -0.64 -12.88 -2.36
C ALA A 74 0.45 -13.67 -1.61
N ILE A 75 0.87 -13.19 -0.44
CA ILE A 75 1.86 -13.86 0.40
C ILE A 75 1.36 -15.24 0.86
N ASP A 76 0.08 -15.35 1.24
CA ASP A 76 -0.52 -16.62 1.62
C ASP A 76 -0.41 -17.66 0.51
N THR A 77 -0.71 -17.27 -0.73
CA THR A 77 -0.54 -18.15 -1.90
C THR A 77 0.90 -18.55 -2.12
N LEU A 78 1.84 -17.59 -2.09
CA LEU A 78 3.26 -17.88 -2.28
C LEU A 78 3.77 -18.89 -1.24
N ARG A 79 3.38 -18.74 0.02
CA ARG A 79 3.74 -19.65 1.11
C ARG A 79 3.09 -21.03 0.96
N ARG A 80 1.80 -21.07 0.67
CA ARG A 80 1.03 -22.32 0.52
C ARG A 80 1.56 -23.17 -0.64
N LEU A 81 2.00 -22.52 -1.72
CA LEU A 81 2.57 -23.22 -2.89
C LEU A 81 4.09 -23.45 -2.77
N GLY A 82 4.70 -23.05 -1.65
CA GLY A 82 6.14 -23.27 -1.42
C GLY A 82 7.04 -22.55 -2.42
N ILE A 83 6.64 -21.37 -2.90
CA ILE A 83 7.44 -20.58 -3.84
C ILE A 83 8.67 -20.03 -3.11
N ILE A 84 9.84 -20.59 -3.41
CA ILE A 84 11.12 -20.29 -2.76
C ILE A 84 11.84 -19.11 -3.46
N ARG A 85 11.60 -18.92 -4.77
CA ARG A 85 12.20 -17.81 -5.51
C ARG A 85 11.72 -16.46 -4.94
N PRO A 86 12.57 -15.42 -5.01
CA PRO A 86 12.18 -14.11 -4.48
C PRO A 86 11.06 -13.49 -5.33
N VAL A 87 9.92 -13.22 -4.69
CA VAL A 87 8.83 -12.39 -5.23
C VAL A 87 8.66 -11.23 -4.28
N CYS A 88 8.91 -10.03 -4.77
CA CYS A 88 8.71 -8.81 -3.98
C CYS A 88 7.21 -8.50 -3.86
N VAL A 89 6.72 -8.30 -2.65
CA VAL A 89 5.33 -7.88 -2.42
C VAL A 89 5.33 -6.55 -1.69
N ALA A 90 4.61 -5.57 -2.22
CA ALA A 90 4.46 -4.25 -1.60
C ALA A 90 2.98 -3.93 -1.38
N GLY A 91 2.67 -3.34 -0.22
CA GLY A 91 1.34 -2.97 0.22
C GLY A 91 1.18 -1.48 0.50
N ILE A 92 -0.02 -1.11 0.93
CA ILE A 92 -0.39 0.22 1.41
C ILE A 92 -1.35 0.02 2.57
N ASP A 93 -1.31 0.85 3.55
CA ASP A 93 -2.12 1.11 4.74
C ASP A 93 -1.32 1.04 6.04
N GLY A 94 -0.26 0.25 6.13
CA GLY A 94 0.49 0.02 7.36
C GLY A 94 -0.38 -0.62 8.43
N THR A 95 -1.15 -1.66 8.05
CA THR A 95 -1.93 -2.43 9.02
C THR A 95 -1.00 -3.19 9.97
N PRO A 96 -1.41 -3.52 11.21
CA PRO A 96 -0.58 -4.34 12.09
C PRO A 96 -0.07 -5.61 11.41
N ALA A 97 -0.93 -6.33 10.69
CA ALA A 97 -0.53 -7.54 9.97
C ALA A 97 0.41 -7.25 8.78
N GLY A 98 0.24 -6.10 8.11
CA GLY A 98 1.15 -5.64 7.06
C GLY A 98 2.54 -5.32 7.61
N LEU A 99 2.61 -4.61 8.74
CA LEU A 99 3.86 -4.29 9.44
C LEU A 99 4.57 -5.55 9.93
N ASP A 100 3.83 -6.50 10.51
CA ASP A 100 4.37 -7.81 10.92
C ASP A 100 4.95 -8.58 9.72
N ALA A 101 4.31 -8.50 8.56
CA ALA A 101 4.80 -9.14 7.34
C ALA A 101 6.07 -8.46 6.80
N VAL A 102 6.20 -7.14 6.94
CA VAL A 102 7.43 -6.40 6.60
C VAL A 102 8.56 -6.80 7.55
N GLU A 103 8.32 -6.79 8.86
CA GLU A 103 9.30 -7.17 9.87
C GLU A 103 9.77 -8.62 9.71
N SER A 104 8.85 -9.53 9.44
CA SER A 104 9.12 -10.94 9.18
C SER A 104 9.77 -11.21 7.80
N GLY A 105 9.89 -10.20 6.96
CA GLY A 105 10.53 -10.29 5.65
C GLY A 105 9.71 -10.94 4.55
N PHE A 106 8.41 -11.15 4.77
CA PHE A 106 7.49 -11.64 3.74
C PHE A 106 6.99 -10.56 2.81
N MET A 107 6.89 -9.32 3.30
CA MET A 107 6.55 -8.14 2.51
C MET A 107 7.78 -7.24 2.37
N LEU A 108 7.99 -6.66 1.20
CA LEU A 108 9.09 -5.72 0.94
C LEU A 108 8.90 -4.42 1.72
N GLY A 109 7.66 -3.94 1.76
CA GLY A 109 7.30 -2.71 2.45
C GLY A 109 5.82 -2.39 2.29
N THR A 110 5.35 -1.46 3.11
CA THR A 110 4.01 -0.88 3.02
C THR A 110 4.07 0.63 3.21
N VAL A 111 3.15 1.34 2.61
CA VAL A 111 2.95 2.77 2.88
C VAL A 111 2.02 2.92 4.07
N VAL A 112 2.54 3.38 5.19
CA VAL A 112 1.76 3.58 6.41
C VAL A 112 0.92 4.85 6.30
N ILE A 113 -0.38 4.72 6.55
CA ILE A 113 -1.30 5.85 6.71
C ILE A 113 -1.34 6.21 8.20
N ASP A 114 -0.94 7.44 8.55
CA ASP A 114 -0.99 7.94 9.93
C ASP A 114 -2.45 8.18 10.37
N ARG A 115 -3.10 7.08 10.74
CA ARG A 115 -4.51 7.08 11.15
C ARG A 115 -4.76 7.87 12.43
N GLU A 116 -3.77 7.96 13.31
CA GLU A 116 -3.89 8.70 14.56
C GLU A 116 -3.99 10.20 14.29
N THR A 117 -3.04 10.74 13.52
CA THR A 117 -3.08 12.15 13.11
C THR A 117 -4.34 12.45 12.28
N TYR A 118 -4.71 11.55 11.38
CA TYR A 118 -5.92 11.69 10.59
C TYR A 118 -7.18 11.75 11.47
N GLY A 119 -7.36 10.81 12.37
CA GLY A 119 -8.50 10.78 13.29
C GLY A 119 -8.56 12.00 14.22
N LYS A 120 -7.42 12.39 14.79
CA LYS A 120 -7.33 13.59 15.63
C LYS A 120 -7.71 14.85 14.86
N THR A 121 -7.22 14.98 13.62
CA THR A 121 -7.51 16.15 12.78
C THR A 121 -8.98 16.21 12.40
N MET A 122 -9.58 15.09 11.99
CA MET A 122 -11.02 15.01 11.71
C MET A 122 -11.85 15.43 12.93
N MET A 123 -11.52 14.94 14.12
CA MET A 123 -12.25 15.27 15.34
C MET A 123 -12.10 16.77 15.70
N ARG A 124 -10.88 17.32 15.59
CA ARG A 124 -10.65 18.77 15.80
C ARG A 124 -11.47 19.62 14.84
N MET A 125 -11.54 19.23 13.56
CA MET A 125 -12.36 19.92 12.57
C MET A 125 -13.85 19.86 12.92
N ALA A 126 -14.36 18.68 13.27
CA ALA A 126 -15.77 18.50 13.64
C ALA A 126 -16.16 19.33 14.87
N LEU A 127 -15.33 19.31 15.92
CA LEU A 127 -15.57 20.09 17.14
C LEU A 127 -15.54 21.60 16.86
N SER A 128 -14.53 22.08 16.14
CA SER A 128 -14.41 23.51 15.81
C SER A 128 -15.60 24.00 14.97
N LEU A 129 -16.04 23.21 13.99
CA LEU A 129 -17.23 23.54 13.19
C LEU A 129 -18.50 23.56 14.04
N ALA A 130 -18.65 22.62 14.99
CA ALA A 130 -19.82 22.58 15.88
C ALA A 130 -19.85 23.76 16.87
N GLU A 131 -18.70 24.19 17.40
CA GLU A 131 -18.59 25.22 18.42
C GLU A 131 -18.54 26.64 17.81
N THR A 132 -17.85 26.82 16.72
CA THR A 132 -17.53 28.16 16.18
C THR A 132 -18.07 28.39 14.76
N GLY A 133 -18.55 27.35 14.09
CA GLY A 133 -18.93 27.42 12.68
C GLY A 133 -17.73 27.56 11.71
N ARG A 134 -16.50 27.40 12.20
CA ARG A 134 -15.28 27.60 11.41
C ARG A 134 -14.32 26.41 11.58
N THR A 135 -13.47 26.20 10.57
CA THR A 135 -12.35 25.25 10.68
C THR A 135 -11.26 25.84 11.59
N PRO A 136 -10.44 25.00 12.27
CA PRO A 136 -9.27 25.48 13.01
C PRO A 136 -8.33 26.30 12.10
N GLU A 137 -7.71 27.36 12.65
CA GLU A 137 -6.87 28.29 11.88
C GLU A 137 -5.64 27.62 11.23
N ASP A 138 -5.12 26.57 11.86
CA ASP A 138 -3.99 25.77 11.37
C ASP A 138 -4.39 24.73 10.32
N ILE A 139 -5.70 24.60 10.03
CA ILE A 139 -6.24 23.73 8.98
C ILE A 139 -6.93 24.62 7.96
N SER A 140 -6.16 25.08 6.98
CA SER A 140 -6.72 25.85 5.86
C SER A 140 -7.38 24.90 4.86
N LEU A 141 -8.70 24.97 4.77
CA LEU A 141 -9.50 24.38 3.71
C LEU A 141 -9.96 25.48 2.76
N GLU A 142 -9.15 25.81 1.77
CA GLU A 142 -9.65 26.57 0.63
C GLU A 142 -10.73 25.76 -0.11
N ARG A 143 -11.62 26.46 -0.81
CA ARG A 143 -12.70 25.80 -1.55
C ARG A 143 -12.12 24.80 -2.55
N GLY A 144 -12.35 23.50 -2.36
CA GLY A 144 -11.77 22.43 -3.16
C GLY A 144 -10.44 21.86 -2.63
N ALA A 145 -9.90 22.40 -1.54
CA ALA A 145 -8.76 21.79 -0.85
C ALA A 145 -9.23 20.61 0.03
N TYR A 146 -8.37 19.63 0.16
CA TYR A 146 -8.57 18.48 1.04
C TYR A 146 -7.35 18.28 1.93
N PHE A 147 -7.59 17.82 3.14
CA PHE A 147 -6.52 17.44 4.05
C PHE A 147 -5.75 16.24 3.50
N ARG A 148 -4.43 16.37 3.35
CA ARG A 148 -3.58 15.24 3.01
C ARG A 148 -3.33 14.40 4.24
N CYS A 149 -3.76 13.15 4.21
CA CYS A 149 -3.41 12.19 5.25
C CYS A 149 -1.88 11.99 5.24
N PRO A 150 -1.18 12.21 6.37
CA PRO A 150 0.22 11.87 6.47
C PRO A 150 0.45 10.39 6.18
N SER A 151 1.45 10.10 5.39
CA SER A 151 1.83 8.73 5.07
C SER A 151 3.36 8.63 4.94
N TYR A 152 3.90 7.48 5.29
CA TYR A 152 5.32 7.20 5.18
C TYR A 152 5.56 5.73 4.80
N PRO A 153 6.67 5.41 4.12
CA PRO A 153 6.99 4.03 3.79
C PRO A 153 7.55 3.30 5.00
N GLU A 154 7.08 2.09 5.24
CA GLU A 154 7.73 1.12 6.11
C GLU A 154 8.31 0.01 5.24
N ILE A 155 9.64 -0.10 5.23
CA ILE A 155 10.38 -0.95 4.31
C ILE A 155 11.17 -1.98 5.13
N ARG A 156 11.23 -3.22 4.65
CA ARG A 156 12.04 -4.28 5.22
C ARG A 156 13.51 -3.83 5.30
N LYS A 157 14.06 -3.80 6.50
CA LYS A 157 15.50 -3.51 6.72
C LYS A 157 16.33 -4.67 6.15
N ARG A 158 17.37 -4.34 5.40
CA ARG A 158 18.38 -5.34 5.04
C ARG A 158 19.10 -5.79 6.29
N LYS A 159 19.39 -7.09 6.42
CA LYS A 159 20.02 -7.67 7.62
C LYS A 159 21.38 -7.07 7.97
N ASP A 160 22.01 -6.36 7.04
CA ASP A 160 23.38 -5.85 7.14
C ASP A 160 23.46 -4.30 7.23
N GLU A 161 22.33 -3.59 7.26
CA GLU A 161 22.33 -2.12 7.40
C GLU A 161 22.02 -1.71 8.84
N ALA A 162 23.00 -1.10 9.51
CA ALA A 162 22.79 -0.37 10.76
C ALA A 162 21.74 0.74 10.53
N PRO A 163 20.94 1.11 11.55
CA PRO A 163 19.86 2.10 11.38
C PRO A 163 20.45 3.45 10.95
N GLU A 164 20.25 3.84 9.70
CA GLU A 164 20.47 5.22 9.30
C GLU A 164 19.33 6.07 9.89
N THR A 165 19.67 6.86 10.88
CA THR A 165 18.85 7.96 11.37
C THR A 165 18.86 9.08 10.33
N GLY A 166 18.07 8.98 9.29
CA GLY A 166 17.91 9.99 8.26
C GLY A 166 16.46 10.47 8.19
N LYS A 167 16.19 11.63 8.76
CA LYS A 167 14.97 12.38 8.43
C LYS A 167 15.05 12.73 6.95
N ILE A 168 14.07 12.28 6.18
CA ILE A 168 13.85 12.78 4.82
C ILE A 168 13.01 14.05 4.98
N GLU A 169 13.64 15.20 4.70
CA GLU A 169 12.98 16.50 4.52
C GLU A 169 12.07 16.50 3.27
#